data_f1ec2fabb9d94ddf40271d141cd2e497
#
_entry.id   f1ec2fabb9d94ddf40271d141cd2e497
#
_cell.length_a   1.000
_cell.length_b   1.000
_cell.length_c   1.000
_cell.angle_alpha   90.00
_cell.angle_beta   90.00
_cell.angle_gamma   90.00
#
_symmetry.space_group_name_H-M   'P 1'
#
loop_
_entity.id
_entity.type
_entity.pdbx_description
1 polymer ?
#
loop_
_entity_poly.entity_id
_entity_poly.type
_entity_poly.pdbx_seq_one_letter_code
_entity_poly.pdbx_strand_id
1 'polypeptide(L)'
;MTIFESGGYSLVRNNFRALTAHVAVSATSFGIYFGAHLSTGFLKYSNIESFKPFEGKMFFLSSAIFILAISAYYYIGRHFLISLGGIGKNMKSVASTFYIGLFLFGLSLFFGGHMGFSVNTEFGSWEWYLLFNAYALPLVFDFGIKNWAVLFMLSALPSFIMGLSMKIGVGKKSKKKTKGIE
;
A
#
# COMPACT_ATOMS: atom_id res chain seq x y z
N MET A 1 -6.60 22.46 28.13
CA MET A 1 -6.56 21.76 26.83
C MET A 1 -7.47 20.55 26.92
N THR A 2 -8.64 20.63 26.33
CA THR A 2 -9.71 19.63 26.51
C THR A 2 -9.39 18.33 25.76
N ILE A 3 -9.83 17.19 26.29
CA ILE A 3 -9.60 15.83 25.71
C ILE A 3 -10.09 15.73 24.26
N PHE A 4 -11.04 16.59 23.86
CA PHE A 4 -11.56 16.67 22.50
C PHE A 4 -10.55 17.24 21.49
N GLU A 5 -9.76 18.24 21.85
CA GLU A 5 -8.74 18.85 20.98
C GLU A 5 -7.57 17.89 20.69
N SER A 6 -7.18 17.08 21.68
CA SER A 6 -6.11 16.11 21.52
C SER A 6 -6.45 14.97 20.55
N GLY A 7 -7.72 14.57 20.50
CA GLY A 7 -8.21 13.50 19.61
C GLY A 7 -8.24 13.91 18.14
N GLY A 8 -8.68 15.14 17.83
CA GLY A 8 -8.70 15.68 16.47
C GLY A 8 -7.30 15.83 15.89
N TYR A 9 -6.37 16.39 16.64
CA TYR A 9 -4.97 16.55 16.22
C TYR A 9 -4.30 15.19 15.93
N SER A 10 -4.55 14.18 16.76
CA SER A 10 -3.99 12.83 16.54
C SER A 10 -4.57 12.15 15.31
N LEU A 11 -5.85 12.38 14.97
CA LEU A 11 -6.48 11.86 13.77
C LEU A 11 -5.86 12.46 12.50
N VAL A 12 -5.75 13.78 12.43
CA VAL A 12 -5.13 14.47 11.29
C VAL A 12 -3.66 14.05 11.12
N ARG A 13 -2.92 14.01 12.21
CA ARG A 13 -1.50 13.60 12.19
C ARG A 13 -1.31 12.17 11.69
N ASN A 14 -2.16 11.24 12.12
CA ASN A 14 -2.10 9.85 11.64
C ASN A 14 -2.44 9.75 10.15
N ASN A 15 -3.48 10.45 9.68
CA ASN A 15 -3.81 10.46 8.25
C ASN A 15 -2.66 10.98 7.40
N PHE A 16 -2.03 12.08 7.81
CA PHE A 16 -0.86 12.63 7.12
C PHE A 16 0.32 11.64 7.12
N ARG A 17 0.65 11.05 8.28
CA ARG A 17 1.72 10.06 8.39
C ARG A 17 1.44 8.80 7.57
N ALA A 18 0.21 8.30 7.61
CA ALA A 18 -0.20 7.13 6.83
C ALA A 18 -0.07 7.39 5.33
N LEU A 19 -0.52 8.56 4.88
CA LEU A 19 -0.40 8.96 3.48
C LEU A 19 1.06 9.10 3.03
N THR A 20 1.88 9.80 3.82
CA THR A 20 3.32 9.95 3.52
C THR A 20 4.02 8.59 3.47
N ALA A 21 3.73 7.72 4.43
CA ALA A 21 4.28 6.38 4.46
C ALA A 21 3.81 5.53 3.26
N HIS A 22 2.54 5.66 2.86
CA HIS A 22 2.01 4.98 1.69
C HIS A 22 2.73 5.42 0.41
N VAL A 23 2.89 6.72 0.21
CA VAL A 23 3.65 7.26 -0.94
C VAL A 23 5.09 6.74 -0.93
N ALA A 24 5.75 6.70 0.22
CA ALA A 24 7.12 6.18 0.34
C ALA A 24 7.19 4.68 -0.01
N VAL A 25 6.27 3.86 0.51
CA VAL A 25 6.20 2.42 0.17
C VAL A 25 5.92 2.22 -1.31
N SER A 26 4.99 2.98 -1.89
CA SER A 26 4.67 2.91 -3.33
C SER A 26 5.84 3.32 -4.20
N ALA A 27 6.51 4.44 -3.89
CA ALA A 27 7.69 4.90 -4.63
C ALA A 27 8.84 3.88 -4.56
N THR A 28 9.08 3.29 -3.38
CA THR A 28 10.09 2.24 -3.21
C THR A 28 9.74 0.99 -4.02
N SER A 29 8.49 0.53 -3.93
CA SER A 29 8.00 -0.63 -4.69
C SER A 29 8.11 -0.39 -6.19
N PHE A 30 7.75 0.81 -6.66
CA PHE A 30 7.91 1.21 -8.07
C PHE A 30 9.37 1.16 -8.50
N GLY A 31 10.27 1.77 -7.72
CA GLY A 31 11.70 1.81 -8.03
C GLY A 31 12.32 0.42 -8.14
N ILE A 32 12.01 -0.47 -7.21
CA ILE A 32 12.49 -1.87 -7.22
C ILE A 32 11.90 -2.62 -8.42
N TYR A 33 10.58 -2.51 -8.64
CA TYR A 33 9.89 -3.20 -9.73
C TYR A 33 10.41 -2.75 -11.10
N PHE A 34 10.45 -1.44 -11.32
CA PHE A 34 10.91 -0.84 -12.57
C PHE A 34 12.40 -1.11 -12.81
N GLY A 35 13.24 -0.95 -11.79
CA GLY A 35 14.67 -1.27 -11.87
C GLY A 35 14.95 -2.72 -12.26
N ALA A 36 14.18 -3.66 -11.71
CA ALA A 36 14.27 -5.07 -12.07
C ALA A 36 13.87 -5.32 -13.54
N HIS A 37 12.78 -4.70 -14.00
CA HIS A 37 12.31 -4.84 -15.38
C HIS A 37 13.27 -4.20 -16.39
N LEU A 38 13.86 -3.04 -16.08
CA LEU A 38 14.89 -2.43 -16.90
C LEU A 38 16.12 -3.33 -17.02
N SER A 39 16.58 -3.90 -15.89
CA SER A 39 17.73 -4.82 -15.88
C SER A 39 17.47 -6.06 -16.73
N THR A 40 16.26 -6.62 -16.64
CA THR A 40 15.88 -7.80 -17.45
C THR A 40 15.72 -7.47 -18.93
N GLY A 41 15.12 -6.30 -19.24
CA GLY A 41 14.99 -5.82 -20.62
C GLY A 41 16.36 -5.59 -21.26
N PHE A 42 17.29 -4.93 -20.58
CA PHE A 42 18.65 -4.70 -21.06
C PHE A 42 19.38 -6.00 -21.35
N LEU A 43 19.26 -6.98 -20.45
CA LEU A 43 19.89 -8.28 -20.65
C LEU A 43 19.27 -9.06 -21.83
N LYS A 44 17.96 -8.98 -22.06
CA LYS A 44 17.27 -9.60 -23.20
C LYS A 44 17.74 -9.04 -24.56
N TYR A 45 18.02 -7.76 -24.63
CA TYR A 45 18.57 -7.11 -25.85
C TYR A 45 20.04 -7.47 -26.09
N SER A 46 20.79 -7.86 -25.08
CA SER A 46 22.20 -8.24 -25.22
C SER A 46 22.46 -9.67 -25.72
N ASN A 47 21.42 -10.39 -26.15
CA ASN A 47 21.50 -11.76 -26.71
C ASN A 47 22.24 -12.80 -25.82
N ILE A 48 22.19 -12.63 -24.51
CA ILE A 48 22.80 -13.61 -23.61
C ILE A 48 21.84 -14.80 -23.44
N GLU A 49 22.19 -15.95 -24.01
CA GLU A 49 21.38 -17.19 -23.99
C GLU A 49 21.02 -17.72 -22.59
N SER A 50 21.60 -17.17 -21.54
CA SER A 50 21.39 -17.57 -20.15
C SER A 50 20.08 -17.04 -19.51
N PHE A 51 19.10 -16.55 -20.31
CA PHE A 51 17.92 -15.81 -19.85
C PHE A 51 16.76 -16.66 -19.33
N LYS A 52 16.64 -17.93 -19.78
CA LYS A 52 15.55 -18.82 -19.34
C LYS A 52 15.41 -19.01 -17.81
N PRO A 53 16.51 -19.00 -17.01
CA PRO A 53 16.38 -19.09 -15.55
C PRO A 53 15.89 -17.80 -14.89
N PHE A 54 15.74 -16.68 -15.62
CA PHE A 54 15.40 -15.37 -15.04
C PHE A 54 13.89 -15.14 -14.91
N GLU A 55 13.08 -15.76 -15.77
CA GLU A 55 11.61 -15.62 -15.71
C GLU A 55 11.04 -16.15 -14.39
N GLY A 56 11.55 -17.29 -13.90
CA GLY A 56 11.19 -17.80 -12.58
C GLY A 56 11.61 -16.87 -11.43
N LYS A 57 12.76 -16.18 -11.56
CA LYS A 57 13.25 -15.24 -10.54
C LYS A 57 12.40 -13.97 -10.45
N MET A 58 11.82 -13.51 -11.57
CA MET A 58 10.91 -12.36 -11.58
C MET A 58 9.65 -12.66 -10.77
N PHE A 59 9.08 -13.85 -10.88
CA PHE A 59 7.93 -14.23 -10.05
C PHE A 59 8.22 -14.15 -8.55
N PHE A 60 9.38 -14.64 -8.11
CA PHE A 60 9.78 -14.52 -6.71
C PHE A 60 10.01 -13.06 -6.29
N LEU A 61 10.65 -12.25 -7.12
CA LEU A 61 10.88 -10.84 -6.84
C LEU A 61 9.56 -10.08 -6.73
N SER A 62 8.64 -10.33 -7.65
CA SER A 62 7.30 -9.73 -7.68
C SER A 62 6.50 -10.07 -6.42
N SER A 63 6.55 -11.33 -6.01
CA SER A 63 5.94 -11.78 -4.75
C SER A 63 6.61 -11.12 -3.55
N ALA A 64 7.94 -11.01 -3.55
CA ALA A 64 8.69 -10.39 -2.46
C ALA A 64 8.35 -8.89 -2.31
N ILE A 65 8.24 -8.14 -3.41
CA ILE A 65 7.84 -6.72 -3.39
C ILE A 65 6.49 -6.56 -2.68
N PHE A 66 5.50 -7.37 -3.06
CA PHE A 66 4.17 -7.32 -2.45
C PHE A 66 4.21 -7.67 -0.96
N ILE A 67 4.88 -8.74 -0.57
CA ILE A 67 5.01 -9.18 0.82
C ILE A 67 5.75 -8.13 1.66
N LEU A 68 6.81 -7.53 1.14
CA LEU A 68 7.56 -6.46 1.83
C LEU A 68 6.71 -5.22 2.03
N ALA A 69 5.90 -4.82 1.04
CA ALA A 69 4.99 -3.70 1.17
C ALA A 69 3.94 -3.94 2.26
N ILE A 70 3.33 -5.13 2.30
CA ILE A 70 2.37 -5.53 3.35
C ILE A 70 3.04 -5.48 4.74
N SER A 71 4.26 -6.01 4.84
CA SER A 71 5.03 -6.00 6.08
C SER A 71 5.39 -4.58 6.53
N ALA A 72 5.72 -3.70 5.59
CA ALA A 72 5.99 -2.29 5.86
C ALA A 72 4.74 -1.58 6.40
N TYR A 73 3.56 -1.77 5.80
CA TYR A 73 2.31 -1.20 6.31
C TYR A 73 1.98 -1.68 7.72
N TYR A 74 2.17 -2.97 7.99
CA TYR A 74 2.00 -3.51 9.34
C TYR A 74 2.96 -2.86 10.34
N TYR A 75 4.24 -2.74 9.98
CA TYR A 75 5.26 -2.12 10.83
C TYR A 75 4.97 -0.63 11.09
N ILE A 76 4.57 0.11 10.05
CA ILE A 76 4.21 1.53 10.14
C ILE A 76 3.02 1.70 11.08
N GLY A 77 1.95 0.94 10.89
CA GLY A 77 0.79 1.01 11.75
C GLY A 77 1.12 0.75 13.22
N ARG A 78 2.02 -0.20 13.48
CA ARG A 78 2.40 -0.61 14.84
C ARG A 78 3.32 0.38 15.54
N HIS A 79 4.25 1.01 14.81
CA HIS A 79 5.35 1.77 15.41
C HIS A 79 5.27 3.28 15.20
N PHE A 80 4.68 3.74 14.10
CA PHE A 80 4.66 5.15 13.72
C PHE A 80 3.31 5.84 13.90
N LEU A 81 2.22 5.05 13.98
CA LEU A 81 0.89 5.59 14.14
C LEU A 81 0.41 5.50 15.60
N ILE A 82 -0.44 6.45 16.00
CA ILE A 82 -0.95 6.56 17.36
C ILE A 82 -2.33 5.89 17.41
N SER A 83 -2.47 4.86 18.25
CA SER A 83 -3.77 4.24 18.47
C SER A 83 -4.74 5.18 19.18
N LEU A 84 -5.95 5.28 18.65
CA LEU A 84 -7.04 6.11 19.18
C LEU A 84 -8.02 5.31 20.06
N GLY A 85 -7.63 4.12 20.48
CA GLY A 85 -8.37 3.33 21.47
C GLY A 85 -9.49 2.45 20.91
N GLY A 86 -9.60 2.29 19.59
CA GLY A 86 -10.59 1.39 18.97
C GLY A 86 -10.37 1.19 17.49
N ILE A 87 -10.76 0.02 16.93
CA ILE A 87 -10.54 -0.32 15.53
C ILE A 87 -11.14 0.75 14.61
N GLY A 88 -12.39 1.15 14.82
CA GLY A 88 -13.06 2.12 13.94
C GLY A 88 -12.39 3.50 13.98
N LYS A 89 -11.90 3.94 15.14
CA LYS A 89 -11.14 5.21 15.25
C LYS A 89 -9.77 5.09 14.57
N ASN A 90 -9.09 3.96 14.73
CA ASN A 90 -7.82 3.70 14.07
C ASN A 90 -7.98 3.68 12.55
N MET A 91 -9.01 3.00 12.02
CA MET A 91 -9.33 2.99 10.60
C MET A 91 -9.60 4.40 10.05
N LYS A 92 -10.43 5.19 10.74
CA LYS A 92 -10.67 6.60 10.34
C LYS A 92 -9.39 7.44 10.33
N SER A 93 -8.44 7.14 11.21
CA SER A 93 -7.19 7.90 11.31
C SER A 93 -6.16 7.59 10.23
N VAL A 94 -6.42 6.60 9.39
CA VAL A 94 -5.58 6.23 8.22
C VAL A 94 -6.38 6.18 6.91
N ALA A 95 -7.63 6.64 6.95
CA ALA A 95 -8.55 6.53 5.83
C ALA A 95 -8.17 7.38 4.60
N SER A 96 -7.30 8.39 4.77
CA SER A 96 -6.84 9.23 3.66
C SER A 96 -6.21 8.43 2.52
N THR A 97 -5.43 7.40 2.82
CA THR A 97 -4.83 6.52 1.80
C THR A 97 -5.90 5.78 1.00
N PHE A 98 -6.92 5.27 1.67
CA PHE A 98 -8.06 4.62 1.01
C PHE A 98 -8.85 5.61 0.13
N TYR A 99 -9.21 6.79 0.66
CA TYR A 99 -10.01 7.75 -0.10
C TYR A 99 -9.28 8.28 -1.33
N ILE A 100 -7.97 8.54 -1.24
CA ILE A 100 -7.18 8.94 -2.41
C ILE A 100 -7.07 7.78 -3.40
N GLY A 101 -6.78 6.56 -2.94
CA GLY A 101 -6.76 5.38 -3.79
C GLY A 101 -8.09 5.13 -4.49
N LEU A 102 -9.21 5.29 -3.76
CA LEU A 102 -10.56 5.17 -4.30
C LEU A 102 -10.88 6.26 -5.34
N PHE A 103 -10.46 7.50 -5.07
CA PHE A 103 -10.62 8.61 -6.01
C PHE A 103 -9.85 8.35 -7.32
N LEU A 104 -8.59 7.95 -7.22
CA LEU A 104 -7.77 7.60 -8.39
C LEU A 104 -8.33 6.39 -9.14
N PHE A 105 -8.84 5.38 -8.42
CA PHE A 105 -9.53 4.24 -9.01
C PHE A 105 -10.77 4.68 -9.80
N GLY A 106 -11.61 5.56 -9.21
CA GLY A 106 -12.80 6.11 -9.87
C GLY A 106 -12.45 6.94 -11.11
N LEU A 107 -11.42 7.79 -11.04
CA LEU A 107 -10.91 8.51 -12.21
C LEU A 107 -10.44 7.57 -13.31
N SER A 108 -9.70 6.51 -12.94
CA SER A 108 -9.21 5.52 -13.90
C SER A 108 -10.34 4.77 -14.58
N LEU A 109 -11.42 4.43 -13.84
CA LEU A 109 -12.63 3.85 -14.44
C LEU A 109 -13.34 4.83 -15.37
N PHE A 110 -13.45 6.09 -14.97
CA PHE A 110 -14.16 7.10 -15.74
C PHE A 110 -13.48 7.43 -17.07
N PHE A 111 -12.16 7.63 -17.04
CA PHE A 111 -11.37 7.99 -18.22
C PHE A 111 -10.88 6.78 -19.02
N GLY A 112 -10.64 5.64 -18.37
CA GLY A 112 -10.19 4.39 -19.01
C GLY A 112 -11.31 3.57 -19.61
N GLY A 113 -12.53 4.02 -19.44
CA GLY A 113 -13.78 3.46 -19.98
C GLY A 113 -13.87 1.94 -19.88
N HIS A 114 -14.97 1.44 -19.55
CA HIS A 114 -15.53 0.13 -19.85
C HIS A 114 -14.95 -1.16 -19.23
N MET A 115 -15.89 -1.94 -18.85
CA MET A 115 -15.90 -3.27 -18.23
C MET A 115 -15.13 -4.39 -18.95
N GLY A 116 -14.39 -4.09 -19.97
CA GLY A 116 -13.42 -4.97 -20.58
C GLY A 116 -12.04 -4.44 -20.31
N PHE A 117 -11.58 -4.59 -19.07
CA PHE A 117 -10.25 -4.15 -18.65
C PHE A 117 -9.18 -4.91 -19.44
N SER A 118 -8.95 -4.48 -20.66
CA SER A 118 -7.72 -4.74 -21.37
C SER A 118 -6.76 -3.65 -20.92
N VAL A 119 -5.77 -3.99 -20.10
CA VAL A 119 -4.54 -3.20 -19.99
C VAL A 119 -3.82 -3.43 -21.31
N ASN A 120 -4.44 -3.04 -22.40
CA ASN A 120 -3.75 -2.79 -23.63
C ASN A 120 -3.08 -1.44 -23.44
N THR A 121 -1.82 -1.46 -23.02
CA THR A 121 -0.67 -0.67 -23.44
C THR A 121 -0.85 0.81 -23.83
N GLU A 122 -2.02 1.36 -23.82
CA GLU A 122 -2.23 2.79 -23.84
C GLU A 122 -2.25 3.28 -22.39
N PHE A 123 -1.07 3.50 -21.89
CA PHE A 123 -0.76 4.29 -20.70
C PHE A 123 -1.61 5.56 -20.75
N GLY A 124 -2.57 5.74 -19.92
CA GLY A 124 -3.35 6.97 -19.95
C GLY A 124 -4.23 7.19 -18.75
N SER A 125 -4.96 6.18 -18.31
CA SER A 125 -5.95 6.40 -17.25
C SER A 125 -5.65 5.67 -15.96
N TRP A 126 -4.98 4.51 -16.03
CA TRP A 126 -4.66 3.69 -14.86
C TRP A 126 -3.32 4.00 -14.22
N GLU A 127 -2.49 4.82 -14.85
CA GLU A 127 -1.14 5.16 -14.39
C GLU A 127 -1.14 5.77 -12.99
N TRP A 128 -1.95 6.78 -12.76
CA TRP A 128 -2.01 7.46 -11.47
C TRP A 128 -2.46 6.53 -10.36
N TYR A 129 -3.45 5.66 -10.66
CA TYR A 129 -3.87 4.64 -9.72
C TYR A 129 -2.74 3.64 -9.42
N LEU A 130 -2.07 3.14 -10.47
CA LEU A 130 -1.00 2.17 -10.34
C LEU A 130 0.25 2.76 -9.70
N LEU A 131 0.60 4.01 -9.99
CA LEU A 131 1.71 4.70 -9.33
C LEU A 131 1.42 4.92 -7.83
N PHE A 132 0.21 5.33 -7.49
CA PHE A 132 -0.20 5.48 -6.11
C PHE A 132 -0.21 4.13 -5.37
N ASN A 133 -0.61 3.05 -6.04
CA ASN A 133 -0.61 1.68 -5.49
C ASN A 133 0.49 0.81 -6.11
N ALA A 134 1.71 1.35 -6.25
CA ALA A 134 2.77 0.68 -7.02
C ALA A 134 3.23 -0.66 -6.41
N TYR A 135 2.94 -0.94 -5.15
CA TYR A 135 3.13 -2.25 -4.55
C TYR A 135 2.24 -3.34 -5.19
N ALA A 136 1.19 -2.93 -5.93
CA ALA A 136 0.30 -3.82 -6.66
C ALA A 136 0.75 -4.08 -8.12
N LEU A 137 1.75 -3.35 -8.64
CA LEU A 137 2.26 -3.54 -10.00
C LEU A 137 2.60 -5.00 -10.32
N PRO A 138 3.30 -5.74 -9.43
CA PRO A 138 3.56 -7.15 -9.67
C PRO A 138 2.28 -7.97 -9.88
N LEU A 139 1.23 -7.70 -9.12
CA LEU A 139 -0.04 -8.42 -9.23
C LEU A 139 -0.72 -8.18 -10.57
N VAL A 140 -0.64 -6.94 -11.08
CA VAL A 140 -1.29 -6.55 -12.34
C VAL A 140 -0.51 -7.05 -13.55
N PHE A 141 0.81 -6.84 -13.57
CA PHE A 141 1.63 -7.10 -14.77
C PHE A 141 2.20 -8.52 -14.82
N ASP A 142 2.69 -9.05 -13.70
CA ASP A 142 3.35 -10.36 -13.70
C ASP A 142 2.37 -11.50 -13.41
N PHE A 143 1.37 -11.27 -12.54
CA PHE A 143 0.32 -12.25 -12.23
C PHE A 143 -0.93 -12.08 -13.10
N GLY A 144 -1.01 -11.02 -13.92
CA GLY A 144 -2.13 -10.78 -14.83
C GLY A 144 -3.46 -10.47 -14.12
N ILE A 145 -3.43 -10.01 -12.87
CA ILE A 145 -4.64 -9.69 -12.11
C ILE A 145 -5.20 -8.36 -12.60
N LYS A 146 -6.18 -8.42 -13.48
CA LYS A 146 -6.83 -7.25 -14.10
C LYS A 146 -8.28 -7.04 -13.64
N ASN A 147 -8.72 -7.78 -12.63
CA ASN A 147 -10.09 -7.69 -12.12
C ASN A 147 -10.27 -6.39 -11.32
N TRP A 148 -11.21 -5.56 -11.74
CA TRP A 148 -11.50 -4.26 -11.10
C TRP A 148 -11.88 -4.39 -9.61
N ALA A 149 -12.58 -5.47 -9.21
CA ALA A 149 -12.93 -5.69 -7.81
C ALA A 149 -11.69 -5.95 -6.95
N VAL A 150 -10.71 -6.68 -7.48
CA VAL A 150 -9.43 -6.90 -6.80
C VAL A 150 -8.65 -5.59 -6.70
N LEU A 151 -8.60 -4.79 -7.77
CA LEU A 151 -7.92 -3.48 -7.75
C LEU A 151 -8.58 -2.53 -6.75
N PHE A 152 -9.92 -2.52 -6.68
CA PHE A 152 -10.65 -1.77 -5.65
C PHE A 152 -10.24 -2.21 -4.23
N MET A 153 -10.18 -3.51 -3.97
CA MET A 153 -9.75 -4.04 -2.66
C MET A 153 -8.30 -3.65 -2.34
N LEU A 154 -7.41 -3.62 -3.33
CA LEU A 154 -6.03 -3.17 -3.14
C LEU A 154 -5.96 -1.73 -2.65
N SER A 155 -6.84 -0.82 -3.09
CA SER A 155 -6.89 0.55 -2.56
C SER A 155 -7.14 0.62 -1.05
N ALA A 156 -7.91 -0.33 -0.51
CA ALA A 156 -8.23 -0.38 0.92
C ALA A 156 -7.11 -1.05 1.77
N LEU A 157 -6.29 -1.87 1.15
CA LEU A 157 -5.36 -2.77 1.83
C LEU A 157 -4.36 -2.03 2.74
N PRO A 158 -3.69 -0.92 2.33
CA PRO A 158 -2.77 -0.18 3.18
C PRO A 158 -3.45 0.38 4.43
N SER A 159 -4.61 1.03 4.26
CA SER A 159 -5.37 1.58 5.38
C SER A 159 -5.84 0.49 6.34
N PHE A 160 -6.29 -0.64 5.79
CA PHE A 160 -6.76 -1.77 6.57
C PHE A 160 -5.65 -2.36 7.43
N ILE A 161 -4.48 -2.63 6.84
CA ILE A 161 -3.34 -3.21 7.56
C ILE A 161 -2.81 -2.24 8.60
N MET A 162 -2.60 -0.96 8.25
CA MET A 162 -2.14 0.06 9.20
C MET A 162 -3.12 0.24 10.35
N GLY A 163 -4.42 0.33 10.06
CA GLY A 163 -5.46 0.51 11.07
C GLY A 163 -5.58 -0.66 12.05
N LEU A 164 -5.48 -1.90 11.55
CA LEU A 164 -5.50 -3.11 12.40
C LEU A 164 -4.24 -3.24 13.25
N SER A 165 -3.08 -2.95 12.68
CA SER A 165 -1.80 -3.11 13.39
C SER A 165 -1.67 -2.16 14.59
N MET A 166 -2.31 -0.97 14.54
CA MET A 166 -2.36 -0.04 15.68
C MET A 166 -3.03 -0.65 16.94
N LYS A 167 -4.01 -1.53 16.78
CA LYS A 167 -4.74 -2.14 17.92
C LYS A 167 -3.86 -3.07 18.76
N ILE A 168 -2.90 -3.73 18.15
CA ILE A 168 -2.06 -4.75 18.80
C ILE A 168 -1.10 -4.12 19.82
N GLY A 169 -0.82 -2.80 19.71
CA GLY A 169 0.07 -2.08 20.63
C GLY A 169 -0.53 -1.62 21.95
N VAL A 170 -1.85 -1.53 22.07
CA VAL A 170 -2.54 -0.89 23.22
C VAL A 170 -2.63 -1.81 24.45
N GLY A 171 -2.61 -3.13 24.29
CA GLY A 171 -2.80 -4.07 25.40
C GLY A 171 -1.67 -4.09 26.45
N LYS A 172 -0.50 -3.54 26.17
CA LYS A 172 0.65 -3.60 27.09
C LYS A 172 0.87 -2.35 27.95
N LYS A 173 0.31 -1.18 27.60
CA LYS A 173 0.55 0.07 28.37
C LYS A 173 -0.45 0.33 29.50
N SER A 174 -1.62 -0.28 29.47
CA SER A 174 -2.65 -0.06 30.50
C SER A 174 -2.37 -0.76 31.84
N LYS A 175 -1.63 -1.87 31.84
CA LYS A 175 -1.38 -2.66 33.08
C LYS A 175 -0.26 -2.11 33.98
N LYS A 176 0.52 -1.11 33.54
CA LYS A 176 1.62 -0.57 34.35
C LYS A 176 1.26 0.65 35.22
N LYS A 177 0.06 1.24 35.05
CA LYS A 177 -0.33 2.45 35.77
C LYS A 177 -1.17 2.21 37.05
N THR A 178 -1.58 0.97 37.33
CA THR A 178 -2.45 0.67 38.48
C THR A 178 -1.73 -0.02 39.66
N LYS A 179 -0.39 -0.17 39.58
CA LYS A 179 0.39 -0.83 40.69
C LYS A 179 1.26 0.13 41.50
N GLY A 180 0.99 1.41 41.52
CA GLY A 180 1.83 2.40 42.20
C GLY A 180 1.06 3.34 43.13
N ILE A 181 -0.12 2.93 43.65
CA ILE A 181 -0.84 3.65 44.70
C ILE A 181 -1.36 2.60 45.68
N GLU A 182 -0.50 2.12 46.57
CA GLU A 182 -0.77 1.61 47.90
C GLU A 182 0.38 2.05 48.80
#